data_2db8e1163faefd64d75f7c70b46f9876
#
_entry.id   2db8e1163faefd64d75f7c70b46f9876
#
_cell.length_a   1.000
_cell.length_b   1.000
_cell.length_c   1.000
_cell.angle_alpha   90.00
_cell.angle_beta   90.00
_cell.angle_gamma   90.00
#
_symmetry.space_group_name_H-M   'P 1'
#
loop_
_entity.id
_entity.type
_entity.pdbx_description
1 polymer ?
#
loop_
_entity_poly.entity_id
_entity_poly.type
_entity_poly.pdbx_seq_one_letter_code
_entity_poly.pdbx_strand_id
1 'polypeptide(L)'
;MGEQTAVDRLYTEANAVIQLLRGSSEFSLQVAAADQFRKALLLAAASYFEDRVCNFVLELVRLRAKGSSLVENFVRNKAVARQYHSWFAWDGNNANQFFALFGSEFRASMTTRVRASSDLQSSIRAFLELGNERNRLVHQNYATFQMEKTLDEVYALYKASSLFVDALPVAFTEGDSVASDVTSRQTASP
;
A
#
# COMPACT_ATOMS: atom_id res chain seq x y z
N MET A 1 21.10 -6.55 4.50
CA MET A 1 20.31 -6.95 3.32
C MET A 1 18.93 -7.28 3.85
N GLY A 2 17.88 -6.53 3.43
CA GLY A 2 16.50 -6.85 3.84
C GLY A 2 16.08 -8.20 3.27
N GLU A 3 15.19 -8.89 3.99
CA GLU A 3 14.64 -10.17 3.55
C GLU A 3 13.88 -9.99 2.23
N GLN A 4 14.12 -10.89 1.27
CA GLN A 4 13.47 -10.87 -0.04
C GLN A 4 11.98 -11.19 0.12
N THR A 5 11.11 -10.28 -0.32
CA THR A 5 9.66 -10.47 -0.25
C THR A 5 9.16 -11.47 -1.29
N ALA A 6 7.90 -11.93 -1.15
CA ALA A 6 7.27 -12.76 -2.18
C ALA A 6 7.13 -12.03 -3.53
N VAL A 7 6.97 -10.70 -3.51
CA VAL A 7 6.91 -9.86 -4.71
C VAL A 7 8.29 -9.80 -5.40
N ASP A 8 9.37 -9.64 -4.63
CA ASP A 8 10.74 -9.66 -5.17
C ASP A 8 11.07 -11.00 -5.83
N ARG A 9 10.65 -12.12 -5.23
CA ARG A 9 10.83 -13.47 -5.80
C ARG A 9 10.05 -13.63 -7.10
N LEU A 10 8.77 -13.25 -7.10
CA LEU A 10 7.93 -13.32 -8.30
C LEU A 10 8.54 -12.52 -9.46
N TYR A 11 9.04 -11.31 -9.20
CA TYR A 11 9.71 -10.50 -10.21
C TYR A 11 10.96 -11.21 -10.77
N THR A 12 11.79 -11.78 -9.90
CA THR A 12 13.02 -12.48 -10.30
C THR A 12 12.70 -13.71 -11.15
N GLU A 13 11.74 -14.53 -10.72
CA GLU A 13 11.30 -15.73 -11.41
C GLU A 13 10.66 -15.42 -12.77
N ALA A 14 9.80 -14.39 -12.83
CA ALA A 14 9.19 -13.93 -14.07
C ALA A 14 10.23 -13.49 -15.11
N ASN A 15 11.24 -12.72 -14.67
CA ASN A 15 12.33 -12.31 -15.54
C ASN A 15 13.14 -13.53 -16.05
N ALA A 16 13.42 -14.49 -15.21
CA ALA A 16 14.15 -15.69 -15.61
C ALA A 16 13.39 -16.48 -16.70
N VAL A 17 12.08 -16.65 -16.56
CA VAL A 17 11.24 -17.30 -17.57
C VAL A 17 11.20 -16.52 -18.87
N ILE A 18 11.03 -15.19 -18.82
CA ILE A 18 11.02 -14.33 -20.03
C ILE A 18 12.36 -14.43 -20.76
N GLN A 19 13.48 -14.42 -20.06
CA GLN A 19 14.80 -14.55 -20.66
C GLN A 19 15.02 -15.94 -21.28
N LEU A 20 14.55 -17.01 -20.62
CA LEU A 20 14.61 -18.36 -21.18
C LEU A 20 13.84 -18.47 -22.50
N LEU A 21 12.63 -17.93 -22.56
CA LEU A 21 11.81 -17.92 -23.79
C LEU A 21 12.45 -17.08 -24.90
N ARG A 22 13.10 -15.97 -24.56
CA ARG A 22 13.87 -15.17 -25.52
C ARG A 22 15.02 -15.96 -26.14
N GLY A 23 15.74 -16.75 -25.33
CA GLY A 23 16.85 -17.59 -25.77
C GLY A 23 16.42 -18.77 -26.65
N SER A 24 15.18 -19.25 -26.50
CA SER A 24 14.63 -20.36 -27.30
C SER A 24 13.97 -19.93 -28.63
N SER A 25 13.98 -18.63 -28.95
CA SER A 25 13.31 -18.05 -30.13
C SER A 25 11.78 -18.21 -30.15
N GLU A 26 11.17 -18.48 -29.00
CA GLU A 26 9.72 -18.64 -28.83
C GLU A 26 9.04 -17.27 -28.60
N PHE A 27 9.06 -16.42 -29.62
CA PHE A 27 8.61 -15.02 -29.54
C PHE A 27 7.18 -14.86 -29.05
N SER A 28 6.26 -15.66 -29.59
CA SER A 28 4.83 -15.59 -29.21
C SER A 28 4.60 -15.96 -27.75
N LEU A 29 5.29 -16.97 -27.26
CA LEU A 29 5.23 -17.40 -25.85
C LEU A 29 5.88 -16.36 -24.93
N GLN A 30 6.99 -15.76 -25.36
CA GLN A 30 7.63 -14.68 -24.61
C GLN A 30 6.69 -13.48 -24.40
N VAL A 31 6.00 -13.04 -25.46
CA VAL A 31 5.05 -11.92 -25.37
C VAL A 31 3.88 -12.27 -24.45
N ALA A 32 3.31 -13.47 -24.60
CA ALA A 32 2.21 -13.94 -23.75
C ALA A 32 2.64 -14.06 -22.27
N ALA A 33 3.81 -14.64 -22.00
CA ALA A 33 4.35 -14.76 -20.65
C ALA A 33 4.61 -13.38 -20.03
N ALA A 34 5.21 -12.45 -20.75
CA ALA A 34 5.46 -11.11 -20.27
C ALA A 34 4.15 -10.37 -19.93
N ASP A 35 3.08 -10.52 -20.73
CA ASP A 35 1.76 -9.96 -20.44
C ASP A 35 1.17 -10.55 -19.14
N GLN A 36 1.22 -11.86 -18.96
CA GLN A 36 0.70 -12.50 -17.76
C GLN A 36 1.52 -12.17 -16.52
N PHE A 37 2.84 -12.17 -16.59
CA PHE A 37 3.69 -11.87 -15.44
C PHE A 37 3.57 -10.43 -14.96
N ARG A 38 3.45 -9.43 -15.85
CA ARG A 38 3.24 -8.04 -15.40
C ARG A 38 1.89 -7.85 -14.69
N LYS A 39 0.82 -8.52 -15.14
CA LYS A 39 -0.48 -8.53 -14.47
C LYS A 39 -0.41 -9.25 -13.12
N ALA A 40 0.23 -10.41 -13.07
CA ALA A 40 0.42 -11.16 -11.83
C ALA A 40 1.26 -10.39 -10.80
N LEU A 41 2.34 -9.72 -11.25
CA LEU A 41 3.18 -8.91 -10.39
C LEU A 41 2.42 -7.71 -9.81
N LEU A 42 1.59 -7.03 -10.63
CA LEU A 42 0.75 -5.94 -10.19
C LEU A 42 -0.23 -6.38 -9.08
N LEU A 43 -0.92 -7.51 -9.30
CA LEU A 43 -1.84 -8.06 -8.31
C LEU A 43 -1.12 -8.48 -7.02
N ALA A 44 0.04 -9.12 -7.14
CA ALA A 44 0.84 -9.54 -5.99
C ALA A 44 1.34 -8.34 -5.18
N ALA A 45 1.85 -7.29 -5.84
CA ALA A 45 2.32 -6.07 -5.19
C ALA A 45 1.17 -5.33 -4.48
N ALA A 46 0.03 -5.19 -5.14
CA ALA A 46 -1.14 -4.55 -4.55
C ALA A 46 -1.67 -5.33 -3.33
N SER A 47 -1.80 -6.66 -3.43
CA SER A 47 -2.23 -7.52 -2.33
C SER A 47 -1.24 -7.50 -1.17
N TYR A 48 0.07 -7.45 -1.45
CA TYR A 48 1.11 -7.32 -0.43
C TYR A 48 0.94 -6.03 0.39
N PHE A 49 0.70 -4.90 -0.27
CA PHE A 49 0.48 -3.65 0.45
C PHE A 49 -0.88 -3.59 1.15
N GLU A 50 -1.94 -4.13 0.55
CA GLU A 50 -3.24 -4.25 1.20
C GLU A 50 -3.12 -5.00 2.53
N ASP A 51 -2.48 -6.18 2.51
CA ASP A 51 -2.25 -6.99 3.71
C ASP A 51 -1.46 -6.20 4.76
N ARG A 52 -0.37 -5.56 4.38
CA ARG A 52 0.46 -4.78 5.30
C ARG A 52 -0.28 -3.62 5.93
N VAL A 53 -0.97 -2.80 5.13
CA VAL A 53 -1.71 -1.63 5.63
C VAL A 53 -2.85 -2.06 6.55
N CYS A 54 -3.60 -3.10 6.17
CA CYS A 54 -4.67 -3.65 7.01
C CYS A 54 -4.12 -4.20 8.33
N ASN A 55 -3.00 -4.91 8.32
CA ASN A 55 -2.37 -5.43 9.52
C ASN A 55 -1.86 -4.32 10.43
N PHE A 56 -1.27 -3.25 9.89
CA PHE A 56 -0.86 -2.09 10.71
C PHE A 56 -2.04 -1.40 11.40
N VAL A 57 -3.17 -1.26 10.70
CA VAL A 57 -4.39 -0.71 11.32
C VAL A 57 -4.92 -1.63 12.43
N LEU A 58 -4.95 -2.93 12.21
CA LEU A 58 -5.38 -3.89 13.23
C LEU A 58 -4.43 -3.94 14.43
N GLU A 59 -3.12 -3.79 14.20
CA GLU A 59 -2.13 -3.73 15.26
C GLU A 59 -2.28 -2.47 16.10
N LEU A 60 -2.49 -1.31 15.46
CA LEU A 60 -2.83 -0.06 16.15
C LEU A 60 -4.06 -0.27 17.06
N VAL A 61 -5.12 -0.87 16.53
CA VAL A 61 -6.35 -1.15 17.31
C VAL A 61 -6.06 -2.06 18.49
N ARG A 62 -5.32 -3.17 18.29
CA ARG A 62 -4.94 -4.10 19.36
C ARG A 62 -4.20 -3.40 20.49
N LEU A 63 -3.23 -2.56 20.15
CA LEU A 63 -2.46 -1.79 21.13
C LEU A 63 -3.34 -0.81 21.91
N ARG A 64 -4.29 -0.15 21.24
CA ARG A 64 -5.15 0.89 21.84
C ARG A 64 -6.40 0.34 22.54
N ALA A 65 -6.93 -0.77 22.09
CA ALA A 65 -8.06 -1.44 22.73
C ALA A 65 -7.69 -2.15 24.05
N LYS A 66 -6.42 -2.10 24.48
CA LYS A 66 -5.90 -2.73 25.69
C LYS A 66 -6.33 -4.20 25.83
N GLY A 67 -6.31 -4.94 24.71
CA GLY A 67 -6.68 -6.35 24.66
C GLY A 67 -8.18 -6.64 24.63
N SER A 68 -9.04 -5.63 24.42
CA SER A 68 -10.48 -5.85 24.24
C SER A 68 -10.77 -6.51 22.88
N SER A 69 -11.01 -7.83 22.90
CA SER A 69 -11.36 -8.60 21.70
C SER A 69 -12.66 -8.11 21.04
N LEU A 70 -13.59 -7.54 21.80
CA LEU A 70 -14.83 -6.99 21.22
C LEU A 70 -14.56 -5.78 20.35
N VAL A 71 -13.70 -4.85 20.80
CA VAL A 71 -13.32 -3.67 20.02
C VAL A 71 -12.51 -4.08 18.79
N GLU A 72 -11.53 -4.98 18.96
CA GLU A 72 -10.72 -5.49 17.86
C GLU A 72 -11.58 -6.16 16.78
N ASN A 73 -12.51 -7.05 17.18
CA ASN A 73 -13.39 -7.72 16.25
C ASN A 73 -14.38 -6.76 15.56
N PHE A 74 -14.90 -5.77 16.27
CA PHE A 74 -15.78 -4.76 15.68
C PHE A 74 -15.04 -3.98 14.59
N VAL A 75 -13.84 -3.47 14.88
CA VAL A 75 -13.03 -2.73 13.92
C VAL A 75 -12.63 -3.62 12.74
N ARG A 76 -12.16 -4.85 12.99
CA ARG A 76 -11.84 -5.82 11.95
C ARG A 76 -13.01 -6.03 10.98
N ASN A 77 -14.21 -6.26 11.51
CA ASN A 77 -15.37 -6.62 10.71
C ASN A 77 -16.04 -5.43 10.02
N LYS A 78 -15.95 -4.22 10.58
CA LYS A 78 -16.65 -3.03 10.07
C LYS A 78 -15.76 -2.02 9.38
N ALA A 79 -14.52 -1.86 9.83
CA ALA A 79 -13.63 -0.84 9.30
C ALA A 79 -12.52 -1.40 8.41
N VAL A 80 -12.13 -2.68 8.56
CA VAL A 80 -11.04 -3.29 7.80
C VAL A 80 -11.56 -4.25 6.73
N ALA A 81 -12.39 -5.25 7.12
CA ALA A 81 -12.85 -6.26 6.20
C ALA A 81 -13.61 -5.66 5.00
N ARG A 82 -13.09 -5.86 3.79
CA ARG A 82 -13.66 -5.37 2.53
C ARG A 82 -13.76 -3.84 2.40
N GLN A 83 -13.03 -3.07 3.22
CA GLN A 83 -13.06 -1.60 3.20
C GLN A 83 -11.81 -0.96 2.61
N TYR A 84 -10.71 -1.69 2.49
CA TYR A 84 -9.43 -1.17 2.01
C TYR A 84 -9.55 -0.36 0.72
N HIS A 85 -10.36 -0.81 -0.23
CA HIS A 85 -10.57 -0.12 -1.50
C HIS A 85 -11.15 1.30 -1.35
N SER A 86 -11.83 1.59 -0.24
CA SER A 86 -12.43 2.91 0.05
C SER A 86 -11.52 3.82 0.88
N TRP A 87 -10.37 3.33 1.36
CA TRP A 87 -9.49 4.10 2.23
C TRP A 87 -8.70 5.17 1.49
N PHE A 88 -8.49 4.99 0.20
CA PHE A 88 -7.67 5.87 -0.64
C PHE A 88 -8.47 6.42 -1.82
N ALA A 89 -8.19 7.67 -2.20
CA ALA A 89 -8.56 8.20 -3.51
C ALA A 89 -7.51 7.72 -4.52
N TRP A 90 -7.75 6.56 -5.13
CA TRP A 90 -6.77 5.87 -5.97
C TRP A 90 -6.37 6.63 -7.23
N ASP A 91 -7.24 7.51 -7.74
CA ASP A 91 -7.01 8.43 -8.86
C ASP A 91 -6.36 9.75 -8.42
N GLY A 92 -6.12 9.91 -7.12
CA GLY A 92 -5.50 11.09 -6.52
C GLY A 92 -3.97 11.05 -6.54
N ASN A 93 -3.38 12.06 -5.89
CA ASN A 93 -1.94 12.22 -5.76
C ASN A 93 -1.44 12.33 -4.31
N ASN A 94 -2.33 12.12 -3.32
CA ASN A 94 -2.02 12.18 -1.90
C ASN A 94 -2.88 11.20 -1.10
N ALA A 95 -2.43 10.84 0.10
CA ALA A 95 -3.10 9.90 1.00
C ALA A 95 -3.99 10.59 2.06
N ASN A 96 -4.44 11.83 1.84
CA ASN A 96 -5.19 12.61 2.82
C ASN A 96 -6.53 11.98 3.20
N GLN A 97 -7.17 11.22 2.28
CA GLN A 97 -8.38 10.47 2.59
C GLN A 97 -8.10 9.40 3.64
N PHE A 98 -7.02 8.64 3.48
CA PHE A 98 -6.59 7.64 4.46
C PHE A 98 -6.22 8.28 5.80
N PHE A 99 -5.45 9.35 5.80
CA PHE A 99 -5.07 10.04 7.02
C PHE A 99 -6.28 10.59 7.78
N ALA A 100 -7.32 11.04 7.08
CA ALA A 100 -8.55 11.55 7.68
C ALA A 100 -9.35 10.49 8.45
N LEU A 101 -9.16 9.19 8.15
CA LEU A 101 -9.80 8.09 8.91
C LEU A 101 -9.36 8.06 10.38
N PHE A 102 -8.19 8.64 10.69
CA PHE A 102 -7.60 8.68 12.04
C PHE A 102 -7.78 10.05 12.72
N GLY A 103 -8.63 10.92 12.16
CA GLY A 103 -8.95 12.24 12.71
C GLY A 103 -8.20 13.41 12.07
N SER A 104 -8.66 14.61 12.37
CA SER A 104 -8.16 15.86 11.77
C SER A 104 -6.72 16.16 12.18
N GLU A 105 -6.34 15.88 13.42
CA GLU A 105 -5.01 16.15 13.95
C GLU A 105 -3.96 15.24 13.30
N PHE A 106 -4.24 13.93 13.22
CA PHE A 106 -3.37 12.99 12.51
C PHE A 106 -3.21 13.37 11.03
N ARG A 107 -4.32 13.73 10.37
CA ARG A 107 -4.29 14.21 8.98
C ARG A 107 -3.41 15.44 8.83
N ALA A 108 -3.52 16.44 9.73
CA ALA A 108 -2.72 17.66 9.67
C ALA A 108 -1.23 17.37 9.87
N SER A 109 -0.88 16.55 10.87
CA SER A 109 0.48 16.10 11.15
C SER A 109 1.09 15.38 9.95
N MET A 110 0.39 14.39 9.39
CA MET A 110 0.86 13.65 8.22
C MET A 110 0.98 14.52 6.97
N THR A 111 0.06 15.46 6.76
CA THR A 111 0.16 16.41 5.65
C THR A 111 1.44 17.27 5.74
N THR A 112 1.78 17.73 6.95
CA THR A 112 3.02 18.49 7.21
C THR A 112 4.25 17.62 6.95
N ARG A 113 4.26 16.38 7.48
CA ARG A 113 5.36 15.43 7.27
C ARG A 113 5.58 15.11 5.78
N VAL A 114 4.50 14.87 5.05
CA VAL A 114 4.55 14.60 3.60
C VAL A 114 5.10 15.82 2.85
N ARG A 115 4.67 17.05 3.18
CA ARG A 115 5.20 18.27 2.56
C ARG A 115 6.69 18.48 2.79
N ALA A 116 7.21 18.02 3.91
CA ALA A 116 8.62 18.15 4.28
C ALA A 116 9.52 17.10 3.60
N SER A 117 8.97 16.07 2.91
CA SER A 117 9.74 14.98 2.30
C SER A 117 9.29 14.71 0.87
N SER A 118 10.13 15.05 -0.11
CA SER A 118 9.94 14.74 -1.53
C SER A 118 9.84 13.22 -1.78
N ASP A 119 10.62 12.45 -1.04
CA ASP A 119 10.67 11.00 -1.18
C ASP A 119 9.37 10.36 -0.70
N LEU A 120 8.83 10.85 0.42
CA LEU A 120 7.53 10.38 0.92
C LEU A 120 6.38 10.77 -0.03
N GLN A 121 6.43 11.99 -0.61
CA GLN A 121 5.48 12.39 -1.64
C GLN A 121 5.52 11.47 -2.85
N SER A 122 6.71 11.18 -3.35
CA SER A 122 6.93 10.30 -4.50
C SER A 122 6.47 8.88 -4.20
N SER A 123 6.74 8.37 -2.99
CA SER A 123 6.31 7.06 -2.54
C SER A 123 4.78 6.94 -2.45
N ILE A 124 4.09 7.96 -1.94
CA ILE A 124 2.63 7.99 -1.91
C ILE A 124 2.05 7.96 -3.33
N ARG A 125 2.62 8.74 -4.26
CA ARG A 125 2.15 8.73 -5.66
C ARG A 125 2.33 7.37 -6.30
N ALA A 126 3.49 6.73 -6.12
CA ALA A 126 3.75 5.39 -6.63
C ALA A 126 2.77 4.35 -6.05
N PHE A 127 2.48 4.44 -4.76
CA PHE A 127 1.51 3.57 -4.08
C PHE A 127 0.08 3.74 -4.66
N LEU A 128 -0.37 4.98 -4.83
CA LEU A 128 -1.69 5.26 -5.40
C LEU A 128 -1.77 4.84 -6.87
N GLU A 129 -0.72 5.09 -7.66
CA GLU A 129 -0.63 4.65 -9.05
C GLU A 129 -0.71 3.13 -9.17
N LEU A 130 0.03 2.39 -8.33
CA LEU A 130 -0.02 0.93 -8.30
C LEU A 130 -1.43 0.43 -7.95
N GLY A 131 -2.09 1.03 -6.96
CA GLY A 131 -3.46 0.69 -6.58
C GLY A 131 -4.47 1.03 -7.67
N ASN A 132 -4.32 2.15 -8.37
CA ASN A 132 -5.16 2.55 -9.49
C ASN A 132 -5.04 1.58 -10.68
N GLU A 133 -3.81 1.20 -11.05
CA GLU A 133 -3.57 0.19 -12.10
C GLU A 133 -4.19 -1.16 -11.74
N ARG A 134 -4.07 -1.58 -10.48
CA ARG A 134 -4.75 -2.79 -9.99
C ARG A 134 -6.27 -2.68 -10.11
N ASN A 135 -6.86 -1.53 -9.74
CA ASN A 135 -8.29 -1.33 -9.86
C ASN A 135 -8.75 -1.38 -11.33
N ARG A 136 -8.01 -0.76 -12.24
CA ARG A 136 -8.27 -0.86 -13.68
C ARG A 136 -8.25 -2.33 -14.16
N LEU A 137 -7.23 -3.10 -13.76
CA LEU A 137 -7.09 -4.50 -14.13
C LEU A 137 -8.26 -5.37 -13.64
N VAL A 138 -8.71 -5.19 -12.38
CA VAL A 138 -9.76 -6.05 -11.80
C VAL A 138 -11.18 -5.64 -12.20
N HIS A 139 -11.39 -4.40 -12.61
CA HIS A 139 -12.70 -3.91 -13.06
C HIS A 139 -12.92 -4.03 -14.56
N GLN A 140 -11.90 -4.39 -15.32
CA GLN A 140 -11.98 -4.67 -16.75
C GLN A 140 -11.86 -6.17 -17.03
N ASN A 141 -12.10 -6.59 -18.27
CA ASN A 141 -11.89 -7.97 -18.65
C ASN A 141 -10.39 -8.30 -18.62
N TYR A 142 -9.97 -9.10 -17.64
CA TYR A 142 -8.56 -9.48 -17.44
C TYR A 142 -7.90 -10.03 -18.72
N ALA A 143 -8.63 -10.85 -19.49
CA ALA A 143 -8.07 -11.51 -20.67
C ALA A 143 -7.75 -10.53 -21.81
N THR A 144 -8.50 -9.43 -21.90
CA THR A 144 -8.35 -8.42 -22.96
C THR A 144 -7.71 -7.11 -22.47
N PHE A 145 -7.50 -6.96 -21.14
CA PHE A 145 -6.88 -5.79 -20.58
C PHE A 145 -5.44 -5.64 -21.07
N GLN A 146 -5.17 -4.53 -21.78
CA GLN A 146 -3.83 -4.19 -22.23
C GLN A 146 -3.18 -3.30 -21.17
N MET A 147 -2.18 -3.85 -20.50
CA MET A 147 -1.40 -3.11 -19.52
C MET A 147 -0.27 -2.36 -20.25
N GLU A 148 -0.21 -1.04 -20.05
CA GLU A 148 0.82 -0.21 -20.68
C GLU A 148 2.20 -0.39 -20.02
N LYS A 149 2.19 -0.61 -18.68
CA LYS A 149 3.42 -0.77 -17.91
C LYS A 149 4.10 -2.10 -18.17
N THR A 150 5.42 -2.05 -18.29
CA THR A 150 6.29 -3.22 -18.34
C THR A 150 6.40 -3.90 -16.98
N LEU A 151 6.96 -5.11 -16.94
CA LEU A 151 7.26 -5.82 -15.69
C LEU A 151 8.17 -5.00 -14.77
N ASP A 152 9.20 -4.36 -15.33
CA ASP A 152 10.18 -3.54 -14.60
C ASP A 152 9.54 -2.27 -14.03
N GLU A 153 8.65 -1.61 -14.77
CA GLU A 153 7.92 -0.42 -14.29
C GLU A 153 6.96 -0.77 -13.15
N VAL A 154 6.28 -1.91 -13.20
CA VAL A 154 5.45 -2.39 -12.08
C VAL A 154 6.30 -2.66 -10.85
N TYR A 155 7.46 -3.31 -11.03
CA TYR A 155 8.39 -3.57 -9.94
C TYR A 155 8.97 -2.27 -9.36
N ALA A 156 9.29 -1.30 -10.20
CA ALA A 156 9.76 0.02 -9.76
C ALA A 156 8.69 0.75 -8.93
N LEU A 157 7.41 0.70 -9.34
CA LEU A 157 6.30 1.23 -8.53
C LEU A 157 6.19 0.54 -7.18
N TYR A 158 6.30 -0.80 -7.14
CA TYR A 158 6.30 -1.55 -5.90
C TYR A 158 7.44 -1.10 -4.97
N LYS A 159 8.66 -1.01 -5.46
CA LYS A 159 9.81 -0.56 -4.65
C LYS A 159 9.65 0.88 -4.17
N ALA A 160 9.20 1.78 -5.05
CA ALA A 160 8.98 3.19 -4.70
C ALA A 160 7.87 3.36 -3.64
N SER A 161 6.84 2.51 -3.65
CA SER A 161 5.70 2.55 -2.71
C SER A 161 6.08 2.13 -1.29
N SER A 162 7.16 1.36 -1.12
CA SER A 162 7.53 0.75 0.16
C SER A 162 7.80 1.78 1.25
N LEU A 163 8.44 2.91 0.92
CA LEU A 163 8.75 3.95 1.90
C LEU A 163 7.51 4.50 2.60
N PHE A 164 6.42 4.72 1.86
CA PHE A 164 5.15 5.18 2.44
C PHE A 164 4.56 4.15 3.39
N VAL A 165 4.48 2.89 2.96
CA VAL A 165 3.89 1.82 3.77
C VAL A 165 4.74 1.53 5.01
N ASP A 166 6.07 1.54 4.87
CA ASP A 166 7.02 1.33 5.98
C ASP A 166 7.01 2.47 7.01
N ALA A 167 6.60 3.69 6.60
CA ALA A 167 6.50 4.84 7.50
C ALA A 167 5.23 4.80 8.38
N LEU A 168 4.18 4.03 8.02
CA LEU A 168 2.90 4.05 8.73
C LEU A 168 2.98 3.62 10.20
N PRO A 169 3.69 2.53 10.60
CA PRO A 169 3.77 2.13 12.00
C PRO A 169 4.36 3.21 12.90
N VAL A 170 5.41 3.89 12.44
CA VAL A 170 6.04 5.01 13.17
C VAL A 170 5.08 6.18 13.26
N ALA A 171 4.41 6.53 12.16
CA ALA A 171 3.45 7.63 12.12
C ALA A 171 2.27 7.41 13.10
N PHE A 172 1.77 6.18 13.20
CA PHE A 172 0.71 5.84 14.15
C PHE A 172 1.17 5.93 15.61
N THR A 173 2.42 5.59 15.90
CA THR A 173 2.98 5.69 17.25
C THR A 173 3.19 7.14 17.66
N GLU A 174 3.74 7.97 16.78
CA GLU A 174 4.01 9.40 17.05
C GLU A 174 2.73 10.23 17.12
N GLY A 175 1.73 9.94 16.28
CA GLY A 175 0.45 10.66 16.25
C GLY A 175 -0.32 10.62 17.56
N ASP A 176 -0.09 9.59 18.36
CA ASP A 176 -0.76 9.40 19.65
C ASP A 176 -0.07 10.14 20.81
N SER A 177 1.23 10.39 20.74
CA SER A 177 1.93 11.16 21.77
C SER A 177 1.46 12.61 21.78
N VAL A 178 1.11 13.17 20.64
CA VAL A 178 0.57 14.53 20.51
C VAL A 178 -0.85 14.63 21.10
N ALA A 179 -1.70 13.63 20.90
CA ALA A 179 -3.07 13.62 21.40
C ALA A 179 -3.13 13.53 22.95
N SER A 180 -2.22 12.78 23.58
CA SER A 180 -2.12 12.66 25.02
C SER A 180 -1.66 13.95 25.72
N ASP A 181 -0.79 14.74 25.11
CA ASP A 181 -0.31 16.03 25.63
C ASP A 181 -1.40 17.11 25.59
N VAL A 182 -2.26 17.11 24.58
CA VAL A 182 -3.37 18.08 24.46
C VAL A 182 -4.45 17.80 25.49
N THR A 183 -4.79 16.53 25.75
CA THR A 183 -5.78 16.14 26.74
C THR A 183 -5.32 16.47 28.17
N SER A 184 -4.02 16.30 28.46
CA SER A 184 -3.44 16.64 29.77
C SER A 184 -3.45 18.15 30.06
N ARG A 185 -3.38 19.00 29.05
CA ARG A 185 -3.42 20.48 29.20
C ARG A 185 -4.85 21.01 29.36
N GLN A 186 -5.88 20.33 28.83
CA GLN A 186 -7.29 20.72 29.00
C GLN A 186 -7.87 20.35 30.36
N THR A 187 -7.33 19.35 31.05
CA THR A 187 -7.75 18.95 32.40
C THR A 187 -7.04 19.71 33.53
N ALA A 188 -6.06 20.56 33.21
CA ALA A 188 -5.25 21.31 34.17
C ALA A 188 -5.60 22.81 34.24
N SER A 189 -6.78 23.23 33.75
CA SER A 189 -7.29 24.59 34.00
C SER A 189 -8.27 24.56 35.18
N PRO A 190 -8.01 25.37 36.19
CA PRO A 190 -8.83 25.43 37.43
C PRO A 190 -10.20 26.02 37.19
#